data_704eec956a15706317c94dbf1115a12c
#
_entry.id   704eec956a15706317c94dbf1115a12c
#
_cell.length_a   1.000
_cell.length_b   1.000
_cell.length_c   1.000
_cell.angle_alpha   90.00
_cell.angle_beta   90.00
_cell.angle_gamma   90.00
#
_symmetry.space_group_name_H-M   'P 1'
#
loop_
_entity.id
_entity.type
_entity.pdbx_description
1 polymer ?
#
loop_
_entity_poly.entity_id
_entity_poly.type
_entity_poly.pdbx_seq_one_letter_code
_entity_poly.pdbx_strand_id
1 'polypeptide(L)'
;YLAVGLIALHGLRLSELATLEVRDGNKLFVGSIKQNVQNQGKKIPPRRVFALDIKGKEGLGNELVAHYASGLYGLPEAIETQIKKVEEKRRFSDVGATLTQQLNRTTIWKQLTKKTKGLTPYSLRHRWAFIAHKASDSPISVRDAASSMGHTTTTHLSFYGSWTSEASIEAAVARHQ
;
A
#
# COMPACT_ATOMS: atom_id res chain seq x y z
N TYR A 1 2.28 13.98 -3.84
CA TYR A 1 1.35 13.26 -4.72
C TYR A 1 1.78 11.80 -4.90
N LEU A 2 2.98 11.49 -5.46
CA LEU A 2 3.46 10.14 -5.76
C LEU A 2 3.41 9.19 -4.55
N ALA A 3 4.02 9.53 -3.41
CA ALA A 3 4.07 8.68 -2.22
C ALA A 3 2.68 8.25 -1.74
N VAL A 4 1.73 9.21 -1.69
CA VAL A 4 0.34 8.94 -1.29
C VAL A 4 -0.36 8.04 -2.31
N GLY A 5 -0.19 8.31 -3.60
CA GLY A 5 -0.75 7.50 -4.69
C GLY A 5 -0.24 6.06 -4.65
N LEU A 6 1.07 5.86 -4.52
CA LEU A 6 1.65 4.52 -4.43
C LEU A 6 1.11 3.74 -3.22
N ILE A 7 1.01 4.38 -2.04
CA ILE A 7 0.46 3.72 -0.84
C ILE A 7 -1.01 3.37 -1.03
N ALA A 8 -1.82 4.34 -1.50
CA ALA A 8 -3.27 4.16 -1.61
C ALA A 8 -3.69 3.19 -2.71
N LEU A 9 -2.97 3.19 -3.85
CA LEU A 9 -3.33 2.38 -5.01
C LEU A 9 -2.66 1.01 -5.02
N HIS A 10 -1.51 0.84 -4.36
CA HIS A 10 -0.80 -0.45 -4.32
C HIS A 10 -0.81 -1.11 -2.93
N GLY A 11 -1.46 -0.51 -1.94
CA GLY A 11 -1.56 -1.08 -0.61
C GLY A 11 -0.25 -1.16 0.15
N LEU A 12 0.68 -0.22 -0.07
CA LEU A 12 2.00 -0.24 0.56
C LEU A 12 1.95 0.13 2.04
N ARG A 13 2.89 -0.39 2.83
CA ARG A 13 3.23 0.23 4.12
C ARG A 13 3.99 1.53 3.85
N LEU A 14 3.83 2.51 4.73
CA LEU A 14 4.52 3.80 4.58
C LEU A 14 6.04 3.64 4.44
N SER A 15 6.60 2.72 5.23
CA SER A 15 8.04 2.45 5.23
C SER A 15 8.52 1.69 3.99
N GLU A 16 7.62 1.05 3.23
CA GLU A 16 7.96 0.33 1.99
C GLU A 16 8.35 1.27 0.85
N LEU A 17 8.09 2.58 1.00
CA LEU A 17 8.66 3.60 0.09
C LEU A 17 10.19 3.58 0.02
N ALA A 18 10.86 3.02 1.04
CA ALA A 18 12.32 2.86 1.06
C ALA A 18 12.82 1.68 0.22
N THR A 19 11.93 0.85 -0.30
CA THR A 19 12.31 -0.42 -0.95
C THR A 19 11.60 -0.60 -2.28
N LEU A 20 11.22 0.52 -2.91
CA LEU A 20 10.57 0.52 -4.22
C LEU A 20 11.56 0.06 -5.29
N GLU A 21 11.13 -0.86 -6.12
CA GLU A 21 11.85 -1.33 -7.28
C GLU A 21 10.87 -1.45 -8.45
N VAL A 22 11.19 -0.83 -9.58
CA VAL A 22 10.39 -0.97 -10.80
C VAL A 22 11.12 -1.88 -11.76
N ARG A 23 10.43 -2.89 -12.26
CA ARG A 23 10.93 -3.85 -13.25
C ARG A 23 10.04 -3.81 -14.48
N ASP A 24 10.60 -4.15 -15.64
CA ASP A 24 9.88 -4.21 -16.92
C ASP A 24 9.07 -2.93 -17.20
N GLY A 25 9.59 -1.77 -16.82
CA GLY A 25 9.06 -0.44 -17.08
C GLY A 25 7.84 -0.02 -16.24
N ASN A 26 7.03 -0.95 -15.75
CA ASN A 26 5.80 -0.63 -15.02
C ASN A 26 5.41 -1.60 -13.91
N LYS A 27 6.21 -2.61 -13.61
CA LYS A 27 5.92 -3.56 -12.54
C LYS A 27 6.56 -3.11 -11.23
N LEU A 28 5.74 -2.75 -10.26
CA LEU A 28 6.22 -2.32 -8.95
C LEU A 28 6.47 -3.52 -8.04
N PHE A 29 7.65 -3.54 -7.44
CA PHE A 29 8.05 -4.48 -6.40
C PHE A 29 8.45 -3.71 -5.14
N VAL A 30 8.28 -4.37 -3.99
CA VAL A 30 8.70 -3.83 -2.70
C VAL A 30 9.44 -4.89 -1.90
N GLY A 31 10.56 -4.49 -1.31
CA GLY A 31 11.36 -5.34 -0.45
C GLY A 31 10.72 -5.56 0.91
N SER A 32 11.15 -6.60 1.61
CA SER A 32 10.71 -6.87 2.98
C SER A 32 11.41 -5.93 3.95
N ILE A 33 10.62 -5.13 4.67
CA ILE A 33 11.10 -4.23 5.73
C ILE A 33 10.90 -4.81 7.14
N LYS A 34 10.06 -5.83 7.27
CA LYS A 34 9.72 -6.45 8.55
C LYS A 34 10.53 -7.73 8.72
N GLN A 35 11.47 -7.71 9.66
CA GLN A 35 12.11 -8.92 10.15
C GLN A 35 11.33 -9.43 11.36
N ASN A 36 10.83 -10.66 11.28
CA ASN A 36 10.32 -11.40 12.42
C ASN A 36 11.32 -12.51 12.77
N VAL A 37 11.14 -13.14 13.93
CA VAL A 37 12.03 -14.21 14.42
C VAL A 37 12.21 -15.34 13.38
N GLN A 38 11.16 -15.67 12.62
CA GLN A 38 11.20 -16.72 11.61
C GLN A 38 11.98 -16.34 10.34
N ASN A 39 12.14 -15.03 10.10
CA ASN A 39 12.78 -14.47 8.91
C ASN A 39 14.14 -13.84 9.22
N GLN A 40 14.60 -13.93 10.48
CA GLN A 40 15.87 -13.37 10.89
C GLN A 40 17.02 -14.04 10.12
N GLY A 41 17.82 -13.24 9.44
CA GLY A 41 18.92 -13.71 8.62
C GLY A 41 18.55 -14.24 7.23
N LYS A 42 17.26 -14.35 6.87
CA LYS A 42 16.83 -14.78 5.53
C LYS A 42 16.65 -13.57 4.61
N LYS A 43 17.21 -13.66 3.40
CA LYS A 43 16.95 -12.69 2.33
C LYS A 43 15.59 -13.00 1.69
N ILE A 44 14.57 -12.21 2.06
CA ILE A 44 13.24 -12.34 1.46
C ILE A 44 13.24 -11.57 0.15
N PRO A 45 12.90 -12.21 -0.99
CA PRO A 45 12.85 -11.50 -2.27
C PRO A 45 11.76 -10.40 -2.25
N PRO A 46 11.96 -9.33 -3.02
CA PRO A 46 10.93 -8.33 -3.21
C PRO A 46 9.65 -8.96 -3.77
N ARG A 47 8.49 -8.58 -3.20
CA ARG A 47 7.19 -9.00 -3.70
C ARG A 47 6.65 -8.02 -4.73
N ARG A 48 5.95 -8.54 -5.73
CA ARG A 48 5.17 -7.72 -6.64
C ARG A 48 3.93 -7.17 -5.94
N VAL A 49 3.59 -5.91 -6.22
CA VAL A 49 2.37 -5.27 -5.76
C VAL A 49 1.55 -4.81 -6.97
N PHE A 50 0.23 -4.75 -6.81
CA PHE A 50 -0.71 -4.46 -7.88
C PHE A 50 -1.54 -3.24 -7.54
N ALA A 51 -1.83 -2.42 -8.55
CA ALA A 51 -2.69 -1.26 -8.40
C ALA A 51 -4.16 -1.67 -8.32
N LEU A 52 -4.91 -1.05 -7.42
CA LEU A 52 -6.36 -1.00 -7.43
C LEU A 52 -6.78 0.47 -7.55
N ASP A 53 -7.18 0.83 -8.74
CA ASP A 53 -7.43 2.21 -9.13
C ASP A 53 -8.71 2.80 -8.50
N ILE A 54 -8.95 4.04 -8.78
CA ILE A 54 -10.17 4.75 -8.40
C ILE A 54 -11.10 4.67 -9.62
N LYS A 55 -12.38 4.38 -9.40
CA LYS A 55 -13.40 4.40 -10.46
C LYS A 55 -13.38 5.74 -11.20
N GLY A 56 -13.30 5.70 -12.52
CA GLY A 56 -13.14 6.87 -13.39
C GLY A 56 -11.70 7.41 -13.48
N LYS A 57 -10.71 6.69 -12.92
CA LYS A 57 -9.27 6.97 -13.05
C LYS A 57 -8.52 5.65 -13.24
N GLU A 58 -9.00 4.85 -14.15
CA GLU A 58 -8.42 3.55 -14.50
C GLU A 58 -7.03 3.75 -15.12
N GLY A 59 -6.08 2.91 -14.72
CA GLY A 59 -4.68 3.03 -15.15
C GLY A 59 -3.80 3.96 -14.29
N LEU A 60 -4.39 4.75 -13.37
CA LEU A 60 -3.65 5.73 -12.56
C LEU A 60 -2.49 5.10 -11.79
N GLY A 61 -2.68 3.92 -11.21
CA GLY A 61 -1.62 3.25 -10.46
C GLY A 61 -0.43 2.88 -11.34
N ASN A 62 -0.67 2.35 -12.52
CA ASN A 62 0.38 2.01 -13.49
C ASN A 62 1.06 3.27 -14.05
N GLU A 63 0.29 4.33 -14.30
CA GLU A 63 0.80 5.64 -14.72
C GLU A 63 1.78 6.21 -13.67
N LEU A 64 1.41 6.17 -12.39
CA LEU A 64 2.30 6.63 -11.31
C LEU A 64 3.60 5.84 -11.25
N VAL A 65 3.55 4.52 -11.46
CA VAL A 65 4.75 3.67 -11.49
C VAL A 65 5.62 4.01 -12.70
N ALA A 66 5.03 4.22 -13.87
CA ALA A 66 5.76 4.62 -15.08
C ALA A 66 6.42 6.00 -14.92
N HIS A 67 5.71 6.97 -14.34
CA HIS A 67 6.28 8.30 -14.06
C HIS A 67 7.40 8.26 -13.02
N TYR A 68 7.27 7.39 -12.01
CA TYR A 68 8.35 7.18 -11.05
C TYR A 68 9.58 6.53 -11.72
N ALA A 69 9.37 5.50 -12.54
CA ALA A 69 10.44 4.81 -13.24
C ALA A 69 11.20 5.71 -14.23
N SER A 70 10.49 6.63 -14.91
CA SER A 70 11.08 7.59 -15.84
C SER A 70 11.73 8.81 -15.15
N GLY A 71 11.60 8.94 -13.83
CA GLY A 71 12.07 10.11 -13.08
C GLY A 71 11.21 11.37 -13.25
N LEU A 72 10.04 11.27 -13.93
CA LEU A 72 9.11 12.39 -14.07
C LEU A 72 8.50 12.80 -12.73
N TYR A 73 8.21 11.80 -11.86
CA TYR A 73 7.79 12.02 -10.48
C TYR A 73 8.80 11.40 -9.51
N GLY A 74 9.29 12.23 -8.58
CA GLY A 74 10.12 11.79 -7.46
C GLY A 74 9.34 11.68 -6.15
N LEU A 75 9.90 10.99 -5.20
CA LEU A 75 9.45 11.08 -3.82
C LEU A 75 9.83 12.47 -3.26
N PRO A 76 9.12 13.00 -2.25
CA PRO A 76 9.53 14.23 -1.59
C PRO A 76 10.98 14.13 -1.09
N GLU A 77 11.76 15.21 -1.25
CA GLU A 77 13.18 15.27 -0.86
C GLU A 77 13.43 14.78 0.58
N ALA A 78 12.54 15.16 1.52
CA ALA A 78 12.64 14.70 2.90
C ALA A 78 12.51 13.17 3.03
N ILE A 79 11.74 12.52 2.17
CA ILE A 79 11.60 11.06 2.11
C ILE A 79 12.86 10.45 1.50
N GLU A 80 13.36 10.98 0.40
CA GLU A 80 14.58 10.50 -0.26
C GLU A 80 15.80 10.63 0.67
N THR A 81 15.92 11.75 1.36
CA THR A 81 16.96 11.96 2.39
C THR A 81 16.87 10.90 3.49
N GLN A 82 15.64 10.58 3.93
CA GLN A 82 15.45 9.56 4.96
C GLN A 82 15.74 8.15 4.43
N ILE A 83 15.42 7.86 3.18
CA ILE A 83 15.77 6.58 2.52
C ILE A 83 17.29 6.37 2.52
N LYS A 84 18.06 7.38 2.11
CA LYS A 84 19.53 7.33 2.15
C LYS A 84 20.07 7.03 3.56
N LYS A 85 19.50 7.64 4.60
CA LYS A 85 19.87 7.37 6.00
C LYS A 85 19.49 5.97 6.45
N VAL A 86 18.41 5.41 5.93
CA VAL A 86 17.96 4.04 6.25
C VAL A 86 18.92 3.00 5.69
N GLU A 87 19.53 3.22 4.53
CA GLU A 87 20.56 2.34 3.98
C GLU A 87 21.74 2.18 4.95
N GLU A 88 22.09 3.25 5.68
CA GLU A 88 23.14 3.24 6.70
C GLU A 88 22.69 2.62 8.04
N LYS A 89 21.48 2.96 8.52
CA LYS A 89 21.02 2.70 9.89
C LYS A 89 19.91 1.66 10.00
N ARG A 90 19.35 1.16 8.89
CA ARG A 90 18.27 0.17 8.79
C ARG A 90 16.99 0.51 9.60
N ARG A 91 16.69 1.80 9.78
CA ARG A 91 15.47 2.27 10.47
C ARG A 91 14.35 2.61 9.48
N PHE A 92 13.77 1.63 8.85
CA PHE A 92 12.67 1.81 7.87
C PHE A 92 11.45 2.56 8.43
N SER A 93 11.20 2.48 9.74
CA SER A 93 10.11 3.22 10.41
C SER A 93 10.22 4.74 10.22
N ASP A 94 11.43 5.27 10.12
CA ASP A 94 11.68 6.70 10.03
C ASP A 94 11.17 7.29 8.70
N VAL A 95 11.15 6.50 7.64
CA VAL A 95 10.54 6.88 6.35
C VAL A 95 9.04 7.10 6.51
N GLY A 96 8.35 6.19 7.20
CA GLY A 96 6.92 6.31 7.47
C GLY A 96 6.60 7.49 8.39
N ALA A 97 7.43 7.73 9.41
CA ALA A 97 7.30 8.89 10.30
C ALA A 97 7.47 10.21 9.54
N THR A 98 8.48 10.29 8.66
CA THR A 98 8.73 11.47 7.83
C THR A 98 7.55 11.75 6.91
N LEU A 99 6.99 10.75 6.23
CA LEU A 99 5.79 10.93 5.41
C LEU A 99 4.60 11.43 6.25
N THR A 100 4.40 10.87 7.43
CA THR A 100 3.33 11.30 8.35
C THR A 100 3.49 12.77 8.73
N GLN A 101 4.71 13.20 9.05
CA GLN A 101 4.99 14.61 9.35
C GLN A 101 4.72 15.52 8.14
N GLN A 102 5.12 15.10 6.94
CA GLN A 102 4.86 15.87 5.71
C GLN A 102 3.35 16.01 5.45
N LEU A 103 2.58 14.94 5.56
CA LEU A 103 1.12 14.98 5.42
C LEU A 103 0.47 15.91 6.43
N ASN A 104 0.85 15.82 7.71
CA ASN A 104 0.31 16.65 8.79
C ASN A 104 0.57 18.15 8.59
N ARG A 105 1.51 18.54 7.75
CA ARG A 105 1.76 19.94 7.39
C ARG A 105 0.84 20.44 6.27
N THR A 106 0.20 19.54 5.50
CA THR A 106 -0.64 19.92 4.37
C THR A 106 -2.06 20.32 4.82
N THR A 107 -2.61 21.34 4.21
CA THR A 107 -3.97 21.82 4.49
C THR A 107 -5.02 20.75 4.19
N ILE A 108 -4.87 20.06 3.05
CA ILE A 108 -5.78 18.99 2.64
C ILE A 108 -5.84 17.88 3.68
N TRP A 109 -4.69 17.41 4.17
CA TRP A 109 -4.65 16.33 5.18
C TRP A 109 -5.28 16.77 6.50
N LYS A 110 -5.00 17.98 6.95
CA LYS A 110 -5.64 18.55 8.15
C LYS A 110 -7.16 18.61 8.02
N GLN A 111 -7.66 19.01 6.86
CA GLN A 111 -9.11 19.04 6.61
C GLN A 111 -9.72 17.63 6.62
N LEU A 112 -9.06 16.66 5.99
CA LEU A 112 -9.52 15.27 5.95
C LEU A 112 -9.54 14.62 7.35
N THR A 113 -8.49 14.81 8.15
CA THR A 113 -8.41 14.26 9.52
C THR A 113 -9.43 14.91 10.45
N LYS A 114 -9.77 16.19 10.22
CA LYS A 114 -10.83 16.86 10.96
C LYS A 114 -12.23 16.30 10.63
N LYS A 115 -12.46 15.95 9.35
CA LYS A 115 -13.75 15.38 8.90
C LYS A 115 -13.89 13.89 9.28
N THR A 116 -12.80 13.14 9.30
CA THR A 116 -12.81 11.70 9.48
C THR A 116 -11.99 11.33 10.72
N LYS A 117 -12.69 11.11 11.83
CA LYS A 117 -12.05 10.69 13.09
C LYS A 117 -11.30 9.37 12.87
N GLY A 118 -10.07 9.30 13.36
CA GLY A 118 -9.23 8.10 13.25
C GLY A 118 -8.51 7.93 11.90
N LEU A 119 -8.66 8.88 10.96
CA LEU A 119 -7.92 8.86 9.71
C LEU A 119 -6.42 9.02 9.98
N THR A 120 -5.63 8.07 9.52
CA THR A 120 -4.17 8.08 9.58
C THR A 120 -3.59 7.83 8.19
N PRO A 121 -2.32 8.12 7.93
CA PRO A 121 -1.68 7.75 6.67
C PRO A 121 -1.76 6.24 6.38
N TYR A 122 -1.83 5.40 7.41
CA TYR A 122 -2.01 3.95 7.25
C TYR A 122 -3.40 3.57 6.70
N SER A 123 -4.40 4.43 6.87
CA SER A 123 -5.74 4.25 6.29
C SER A 123 -5.72 4.19 4.77
N LEU A 124 -4.70 4.79 4.12
CA LEU A 124 -4.49 4.67 2.67
C LEU A 124 -4.27 3.21 2.25
N ARG A 125 -3.51 2.45 3.05
CA ARG A 125 -3.31 1.02 2.81
C ARG A 125 -4.58 0.20 3.08
N HIS A 126 -5.35 0.57 4.13
CA HIS A 126 -6.65 -0.07 4.39
C HIS A 126 -7.64 0.13 3.24
N ARG A 127 -7.59 1.29 2.55
CA ARG A 127 -8.38 1.51 1.35
C ARG A 127 -8.12 0.42 0.30
N TRP A 128 -6.88 0.09 0.02
CA TRP A 128 -6.54 -0.95 -0.94
C TRP A 128 -7.17 -2.30 -0.56
N ALA A 129 -7.04 -2.71 0.70
CA ALA A 129 -7.65 -3.94 1.18
C ALA A 129 -9.18 -3.91 1.07
N PHE A 130 -9.81 -2.77 1.39
CA PHE A 130 -11.26 -2.60 1.25
C PHE A 130 -11.70 -2.77 -0.22
N ILE A 131 -11.02 -2.12 -1.15
CA ILE A 131 -11.32 -2.25 -2.58
C ILE A 131 -11.14 -3.69 -3.06
N ALA A 132 -10.06 -4.37 -2.63
CA ALA A 132 -9.79 -5.75 -3.00
C ALA A 132 -10.91 -6.72 -2.61
N HIS A 133 -11.62 -6.45 -1.51
CA HIS A 133 -12.63 -7.36 -0.96
C HIS A 133 -14.08 -6.92 -1.22
N LYS A 134 -14.33 -5.62 -1.32
CA LYS A 134 -15.70 -5.09 -1.24
C LYS A 134 -16.16 -4.30 -2.45
N ALA A 135 -15.28 -3.56 -3.11
CA ALA A 135 -15.68 -2.60 -4.13
C ALA A 135 -15.43 -3.11 -5.55
N SER A 136 -14.96 -4.33 -5.72
CA SER A 136 -14.73 -4.94 -7.02
C SER A 136 -15.86 -5.90 -7.39
N ASP A 137 -16.34 -5.83 -8.63
CA ASP A 137 -17.26 -6.82 -9.19
C ASP A 137 -16.62 -8.20 -9.29
N SER A 138 -15.28 -8.25 -9.26
CA SER A 138 -14.47 -9.46 -9.20
C SER A 138 -13.46 -9.34 -8.07
N PRO A 139 -13.83 -9.66 -6.82
CA PRO A 139 -12.97 -9.51 -5.67
C PRO A 139 -11.71 -10.38 -5.81
N ILE A 140 -10.58 -9.83 -5.39
CA ILE A 140 -9.31 -10.55 -5.34
C ILE A 140 -9.40 -11.59 -4.23
N SER A 141 -8.87 -12.80 -4.49
CA SER A 141 -8.87 -13.83 -3.43
C SER A 141 -8.13 -13.34 -2.17
N VAL A 142 -8.60 -13.78 -1.01
CA VAL A 142 -7.95 -13.43 0.27
C VAL A 142 -6.47 -13.78 0.27
N ARG A 143 -6.10 -14.90 -0.37
CA ARG A 143 -4.71 -15.36 -0.50
C ARG A 143 -3.86 -14.38 -1.32
N ASP A 144 -4.39 -13.94 -2.46
CA ASP A 144 -3.68 -13.04 -3.36
C ASP A 144 -3.59 -11.63 -2.78
N ALA A 145 -4.67 -11.15 -2.13
CA ALA A 145 -4.67 -9.89 -1.42
C ALA A 145 -3.65 -9.89 -0.26
N ALA A 146 -3.61 -10.96 0.54
CA ALA A 146 -2.64 -11.13 1.60
C ALA A 146 -1.20 -11.12 1.06
N SER A 147 -0.94 -11.88 -0.01
CA SER A 147 0.36 -11.95 -0.68
C SER A 147 0.80 -10.56 -1.18
N SER A 148 -0.06 -9.86 -1.91
CA SER A 148 0.22 -8.50 -2.41
C SER A 148 0.52 -7.51 -1.27
N MET A 149 -0.17 -7.63 -0.15
CA MET A 149 0.07 -6.79 1.03
C MET A 149 1.25 -7.27 1.91
N GLY A 150 1.89 -8.39 1.59
CA GLY A 150 2.98 -8.97 2.40
C GLY A 150 2.50 -9.40 3.80
N HIS A 151 1.35 -10.07 3.84
CA HIS A 151 0.78 -10.74 5.00
C HIS A 151 0.72 -12.25 4.77
N THR A 152 0.65 -13.03 5.86
CA THR A 152 0.07 -14.37 5.79
C THR A 152 -1.46 -14.24 5.67
N THR A 153 -2.13 -15.25 5.12
CA THR A 153 -3.61 -15.26 5.03
C THR A 153 -4.25 -15.10 6.41
N THR A 154 -3.71 -15.77 7.44
CA THR A 154 -4.17 -15.64 8.82
C THR A 154 -4.07 -14.21 9.32
N THR A 155 -2.92 -13.56 9.14
CA THR A 155 -2.73 -12.16 9.52
C THR A 155 -3.69 -11.24 8.76
N HIS A 156 -3.89 -11.50 7.47
CA HIS A 156 -4.80 -10.69 6.65
C HIS A 156 -6.24 -10.80 7.14
N LEU A 157 -6.71 -12.01 7.42
CA LEU A 157 -8.06 -12.25 7.95
C LEU A 157 -8.26 -11.63 9.34
N SER A 158 -7.26 -11.65 10.22
CA SER A 158 -7.37 -11.02 11.55
C SER A 158 -7.64 -9.50 11.48
N PHE A 159 -7.13 -8.82 10.44
CA PHE A 159 -7.34 -7.39 10.25
C PHE A 159 -8.58 -7.06 9.42
N TYR A 160 -8.94 -7.88 8.45
CA TYR A 160 -9.92 -7.55 7.41
C TYR A 160 -11.09 -8.54 7.33
N GLY A 161 -11.03 -9.67 8.03
CA GLY A 161 -12.09 -10.69 7.99
C GLY A 161 -13.44 -10.22 8.53
N SER A 162 -13.44 -9.28 9.48
CA SER A 162 -14.67 -8.68 10.04
C SER A 162 -15.46 -7.82 9.04
N TRP A 163 -14.89 -7.53 7.86
CA TRP A 163 -15.61 -6.79 6.82
C TRP A 163 -16.61 -7.63 6.03
N THR A 164 -16.68 -8.93 6.25
CA THR A 164 -17.69 -9.81 5.64
C THR A 164 -19.07 -9.44 6.19
N SER A 165 -20.03 -9.22 5.31
CA SER A 165 -21.42 -8.93 5.64
C SER A 165 -22.34 -9.94 4.95
N GLU A 166 -23.55 -10.13 5.47
CA GLU A 166 -24.57 -10.99 4.86
C GLU A 166 -24.81 -10.64 3.39
N ALA A 167 -24.99 -9.37 3.09
CA ALA A 167 -25.14 -8.89 1.72
C ALA A 167 -23.95 -9.26 0.79
N SER A 168 -22.73 -9.32 1.33
CA SER A 168 -21.57 -9.74 0.53
C SER A 168 -21.53 -11.24 0.29
N ILE A 169 -22.10 -12.03 1.21
CA ILE A 169 -22.27 -13.49 1.04
C ILE A 169 -23.35 -13.76 -0.01
N GLU A 170 -24.49 -13.10 0.08
CA GLU A 170 -25.58 -13.21 -0.89
C GLU A 170 -25.11 -12.83 -2.31
N ALA A 171 -24.40 -11.72 -2.44
CA ALA A 171 -23.84 -11.31 -3.74
C ALA A 171 -22.80 -12.32 -4.28
N ALA A 172 -22.04 -12.98 -3.40
CA ALA A 172 -21.12 -14.03 -3.81
C ALA A 172 -21.86 -15.28 -4.30
N VAL A 173 -22.91 -15.71 -3.60
CA VAL A 173 -23.75 -16.87 -3.96
C VAL A 173 -24.46 -16.60 -5.29
N ALA A 174 -25.03 -15.41 -5.50
CA ALA A 174 -25.73 -15.05 -6.74
C ALA A 174 -24.84 -15.09 -7.99
N ARG A 175 -23.52 -14.94 -7.85
CA ARG A 175 -22.58 -15.07 -8.97
C ARG A 175 -22.30 -16.51 -9.40
N HIS A 176 -22.71 -17.49 -8.61
CA HIS A 176 -22.52 -18.92 -8.88
C HIS A 176 -23.83 -19.63 -9.31
N GLN A 177 -24.93 -18.91 -9.34
CA GLN A 177 -26.23 -19.38 -9.86
C GLN A 177 -26.45 -18.88 -11.28
#